data_550f5475cedf14649e2cf13b1a487817
#
_entry.id   550f5475cedf14649e2cf13b1a487817
#
_cell.length_a   1.000
_cell.length_b   1.000
_cell.length_c   1.000
_cell.angle_alpha   90.00
_cell.angle_beta   90.00
_cell.angle_gamma   90.00
#
_symmetry.space_group_name_H-M   'P 1'
#
loop_
_entity.id
_entity.type
_entity.pdbx_description
1 polymer ?
#
loop_
_entity_poly.entity_id
_entity_poly.type
_entity_poly.pdbx_seq_one_letter_code
_entity_poly.pdbx_strand_id
1 'polypeptide(L)'
;MAWTFLALSYLIGATPTSYWVGRAVHGLDLREQGSGNLGATNALRVLGWKSAAPVVLVDIAKGWAPAALFPVLAGVAFPWSFAFGLAAIIGHMFSVWVGFKGGKGMATSAGVFLALAPSAVGAGFLIWLS
;
A
#
# COMPACT_ATOMS: atom_id res chain seq x y z
N MET A 1 -3.90 9.17 21.46
CA MET A 1 -4.51 8.19 20.53
C MET A 1 -4.19 8.45 19.06
N ALA A 2 -4.43 9.66 18.48
CA ALA A 2 -4.16 9.91 17.06
C ALA A 2 -2.70 9.62 16.63
N TRP A 3 -1.72 10.04 17.41
CA TRP A 3 -0.29 9.78 17.14
C TRP A 3 0.07 8.29 17.13
N THR A 4 -0.59 7.49 17.98
CA THR A 4 -0.41 6.02 17.99
C THR A 4 -0.92 5.43 16.68
N PHE A 5 -2.12 5.86 16.22
CA PHE A 5 -2.68 5.42 14.94
C PHE A 5 -1.86 5.91 13.73
N LEU A 6 -1.22 7.08 13.84
CA LEU A 6 -0.30 7.56 12.81
C LEU A 6 0.92 6.63 12.67
N ALA A 7 1.53 6.26 13.79
CA ALA A 7 2.64 5.32 13.79
C ALA A 7 2.24 3.92 13.28
N LEU A 8 1.06 3.43 13.68
CA LEU A 8 0.51 2.18 13.19
C LEU A 8 0.22 2.23 11.68
N SER A 9 -0.28 3.35 11.18
CA SER A 9 -0.51 3.55 9.74
C SER A 9 0.78 3.40 8.94
N TYR A 10 1.87 4.02 9.42
CA TYR A 10 3.19 3.87 8.82
C TYR A 10 3.65 2.40 8.87
N LEU A 11 3.56 1.72 9.99
CA LEU A 11 4.00 0.33 10.13
C LEU A 11 3.22 -0.63 9.25
N ILE A 12 1.88 -0.45 9.16
CA ILE A 12 1.02 -1.24 8.26
C ILE A 12 1.41 -0.97 6.81
N GLY A 13 1.55 0.29 6.44
CA GLY A 13 2.00 0.67 5.09
C GLY A 13 3.37 0.11 4.75
N ALA A 14 4.28 0.09 5.72
CA ALA A 14 5.65 -0.40 5.58
C ALA A 14 5.75 -1.92 5.32
N THR A 15 4.69 -2.70 5.54
CA THR A 15 4.66 -4.14 5.26
C THR A 15 5.09 -4.41 3.80
N PRO A 16 6.25 -5.05 3.57
CA PRO A 16 6.78 -5.23 2.21
C PRO A 16 6.23 -6.52 1.59
N THR A 17 4.96 -6.52 1.22
CA THR A 17 4.19 -7.69 0.79
C THR A 17 4.87 -8.44 -0.36
N SER A 18 5.28 -7.74 -1.40
CA SER A 18 5.95 -8.35 -2.57
C SER A 18 7.29 -8.99 -2.21
N TYR A 19 8.04 -8.37 -1.30
CA TYR A 19 9.31 -8.93 -0.82
C TYR A 19 9.08 -10.24 -0.06
N TRP A 20 8.11 -10.26 0.85
CA TRP A 20 7.81 -11.48 1.62
C TRP A 20 7.26 -12.60 0.74
N VAL A 21 6.39 -12.29 -0.22
CA VAL A 21 5.89 -13.28 -1.19
C VAL A 21 7.02 -13.80 -2.07
N GLY A 22 7.89 -12.94 -2.58
CA GLY A 22 9.07 -13.33 -3.34
C GLY A 22 9.96 -14.32 -2.58
N ARG A 23 10.28 -13.99 -1.32
CA ARG A 23 11.10 -14.83 -0.46
C ARG A 23 10.42 -16.15 -0.08
N ALA A 24 9.16 -16.10 0.37
CA ALA A 24 8.46 -17.25 0.92
C ALA A 24 7.99 -18.25 -0.15
N VAL A 25 7.52 -17.75 -1.30
CA VAL A 25 6.89 -18.58 -2.34
C VAL A 25 7.88 -18.92 -3.47
N HIS A 26 8.77 -18.00 -3.82
CA HIS A 26 9.68 -18.15 -4.98
C HIS A 26 11.16 -18.28 -4.57
N GLY A 27 11.49 -18.12 -3.29
CA GLY A 27 12.87 -18.24 -2.80
C GLY A 27 13.82 -17.16 -3.33
N LEU A 28 13.30 -16.03 -3.82
CA LEU A 28 14.11 -14.97 -4.44
C LEU A 28 13.92 -13.61 -3.74
N ASP A 29 14.90 -12.73 -3.91
CA ASP A 29 14.82 -11.34 -3.45
C ASP A 29 14.40 -10.43 -4.60
N LEU A 30 13.21 -9.86 -4.50
CA LEU A 30 12.63 -9.01 -5.55
C LEU A 30 13.44 -7.72 -5.79
N ARG A 31 14.25 -7.30 -4.80
CA ARG A 31 15.16 -6.15 -4.94
C ARG A 31 16.31 -6.40 -5.91
N GLU A 32 16.63 -7.67 -6.15
CA GLU A 32 17.69 -8.13 -7.05
C GLU A 32 17.14 -8.61 -8.40
N GLN A 33 15.81 -8.50 -8.61
CA GLN A 33 15.15 -9.02 -9.79
C GLN A 33 14.38 -7.94 -10.55
N GLY A 34 14.37 -8.02 -11.87
CA GLY A 34 13.66 -7.08 -12.74
C GLY A 34 14.12 -5.64 -12.51
N SER A 35 13.20 -4.74 -12.16
CA SER A 35 13.55 -3.34 -11.85
C SER A 35 14.11 -3.14 -10.44
N GLY A 36 14.13 -4.17 -9.59
CA GLY A 36 14.51 -4.08 -8.19
C GLY A 36 13.48 -3.37 -7.29
N ASN A 37 12.36 -2.93 -7.85
CA ASN A 37 11.31 -2.24 -7.11
C ASN A 37 10.36 -3.23 -6.43
N LEU A 38 9.93 -2.93 -5.20
CA LEU A 38 8.99 -3.76 -4.43
C LEU A 38 7.51 -3.44 -4.72
N GLY A 39 7.22 -2.80 -5.85
CA GLY A 39 5.85 -2.48 -6.27
C GLY A 39 5.21 -3.59 -7.11
N ALA A 40 3.89 -3.43 -7.35
CA ALA A 40 3.05 -4.38 -8.05
C ALA A 40 3.54 -4.74 -9.46
N THR A 41 4.02 -3.75 -10.23
CA THR A 41 4.48 -3.97 -11.62
C THR A 41 5.69 -4.90 -11.68
N ASN A 42 6.65 -4.73 -10.79
CA ASN A 42 7.81 -5.61 -10.73
C ASN A 42 7.42 -7.00 -10.18
N ALA A 43 6.55 -7.05 -9.18
CA ALA A 43 5.99 -8.30 -8.69
C ALA A 43 5.29 -9.08 -9.80
N LEU A 44 4.49 -8.42 -10.63
CA LEU A 44 3.83 -9.04 -11.79
C LEU A 44 4.85 -9.60 -12.80
N ARG A 45 5.89 -8.80 -13.10
CA ARG A 45 6.93 -9.18 -14.07
C ARG A 45 7.75 -10.38 -13.61
N VAL A 46 8.12 -10.44 -12.34
CA VAL A 46 9.06 -11.43 -11.80
C VAL A 46 8.35 -12.66 -11.23
N LEU A 47 7.27 -12.45 -10.47
CA LEU A 47 6.55 -13.52 -9.76
C LEU A 47 5.35 -14.08 -10.53
N GLY A 48 4.91 -13.37 -11.58
CA GLY A 48 3.71 -13.70 -12.33
C GLY A 48 2.41 -13.26 -11.64
N TRP A 49 1.30 -13.31 -12.38
CA TRP A 49 0.02 -12.75 -11.94
C TRP A 49 -0.58 -13.43 -10.70
N LYS A 50 -0.36 -14.75 -10.54
CA LYS A 50 -0.90 -15.52 -9.39
C LYS A 50 -0.35 -15.03 -8.05
N SER A 51 0.91 -14.63 -8.01
CA SER A 51 1.55 -14.07 -6.82
C SER A 51 1.38 -12.56 -6.74
N ALA A 52 1.33 -11.86 -7.87
CA ALA A 52 1.19 -10.42 -7.89
C ALA A 52 -0.22 -9.93 -7.52
N ALA A 53 -1.28 -10.65 -7.91
CA ALA A 53 -2.65 -10.26 -7.60
C ALA A 53 -2.90 -10.11 -6.07
N PRO A 54 -2.58 -11.11 -5.22
CA PRO A 54 -2.72 -10.93 -3.78
C PRO A 54 -1.81 -9.83 -3.22
N VAL A 55 -0.61 -9.62 -3.78
CA VAL A 55 0.27 -8.51 -3.38
C VAL A 55 -0.42 -7.16 -3.63
N VAL A 56 -1.00 -6.96 -4.82
CA VAL A 56 -1.73 -5.73 -5.16
C VAL A 56 -2.90 -5.51 -4.21
N LEU A 57 -3.69 -6.54 -3.94
CA LEU A 57 -4.84 -6.45 -3.04
C LEU A 57 -4.44 -6.06 -1.62
N VAL A 58 -3.37 -6.65 -1.09
CA VAL A 58 -2.84 -6.28 0.24
C VAL A 58 -2.28 -4.86 0.23
N ASP A 59 -1.57 -4.45 -0.83
CA ASP A 59 -1.02 -3.09 -0.95
C ASP A 59 -2.12 -2.03 -1.04
N ILE A 60 -3.26 -2.33 -1.68
CA ILE A 60 -4.44 -1.46 -1.66
C ILE A 60 -5.07 -1.45 -0.26
N ALA A 61 -5.27 -2.61 0.35
CA ALA A 61 -5.91 -2.73 1.66
C ALA A 61 -5.13 -2.01 2.75
N LYS A 62 -3.79 -2.07 2.74
CA LYS A 62 -2.95 -1.38 3.73
C LYS A 62 -2.94 0.15 3.60
N GLY A 63 -3.36 0.70 2.46
CA GLY A 63 -3.64 2.12 2.29
C GLY A 63 -5.06 2.48 2.71
N TRP A 64 -6.03 1.65 2.31
CA TRP A 64 -7.44 1.88 2.60
C TRP A 64 -7.76 1.80 4.10
N ALA A 65 -7.28 0.75 4.78
CA ALA A 65 -7.65 0.49 6.17
C ALA A 65 -7.24 1.61 7.14
N PRO A 66 -6.00 2.15 7.13
CA PRO A 66 -5.65 3.28 7.97
C PRO A 66 -6.49 4.53 7.67
N ALA A 67 -6.73 4.84 6.40
CA ALA A 67 -7.47 6.04 6.01
C ALA A 67 -8.96 5.95 6.36
N ALA A 68 -9.58 4.76 6.24
CA ALA A 68 -11.00 4.54 6.48
C ALA A 68 -11.34 4.23 7.94
N LEU A 69 -10.58 3.37 8.59
CA LEU A 69 -10.95 2.79 9.88
C LEU A 69 -10.34 3.55 11.07
N PHE A 70 -9.10 4.02 10.95
CA PHE A 70 -8.40 4.62 12.08
C PHE A 70 -9.00 5.94 12.57
N PRO A 71 -9.57 6.81 11.71
CA PRO A 71 -10.27 8.00 12.21
C PRO A 71 -11.43 7.65 13.13
N VAL A 72 -12.21 6.63 12.77
CA VAL A 72 -13.34 6.14 13.57
C VAL A 72 -12.84 5.57 14.91
N LEU A 73 -11.83 4.71 14.87
CA LEU A 73 -11.26 4.07 16.06
C LEU A 73 -10.58 5.08 17.00
N ALA A 74 -9.98 6.11 16.46
CA ALA A 74 -9.31 7.16 17.22
C ALA A 74 -10.24 8.27 17.69
N GLY A 75 -11.49 8.31 17.19
CA GLY A 75 -12.46 9.38 17.49
C GLY A 75 -12.01 10.74 16.97
N VAL A 76 -11.41 10.79 15.76
CA VAL A 76 -10.86 12.02 15.17
C VAL A 76 -11.51 12.37 13.83
N ALA A 77 -11.43 13.64 13.45
CA ALA A 77 -12.07 14.18 12.25
C ALA A 77 -11.27 13.94 10.96
N PHE A 78 -11.87 14.28 9.82
CA PHE A 78 -11.38 14.09 8.46
C PHE A 78 -9.88 14.41 8.21
N PRO A 79 -9.26 15.50 8.71
CA PRO A 79 -7.84 15.75 8.47
C PRO A 79 -6.94 14.59 8.87
N TRP A 80 -7.34 13.82 9.87
CA TRP A 80 -6.61 12.63 10.31
C TRP A 80 -6.74 11.43 9.35
N SER A 81 -7.85 11.29 8.64
CA SER A 81 -8.00 10.28 7.58
C SER A 81 -6.91 10.43 6.53
N PHE A 82 -6.69 11.68 6.09
CA PHE A 82 -5.62 12.00 5.15
C PHE A 82 -4.23 11.73 5.74
N ALA A 83 -4.01 12.14 7.00
CA ALA A 83 -2.73 11.93 7.67
C ALA A 83 -2.38 10.43 7.83
N PHE A 84 -3.36 9.61 8.21
CA PHE A 84 -3.17 8.15 8.32
C PHE A 84 -2.91 7.50 6.96
N GLY A 85 -3.65 7.90 5.93
CA GLY A 85 -3.43 7.44 4.56
C GLY A 85 -2.03 7.82 4.05
N LEU A 86 -1.61 9.07 4.25
CA LEU A 86 -0.28 9.54 3.87
C LEU A 86 0.82 8.78 4.61
N ALA A 87 0.66 8.53 5.91
CA ALA A 87 1.60 7.74 6.69
C ALA A 87 1.75 6.30 6.14
N ALA A 88 0.65 5.68 5.69
CA ALA A 88 0.69 4.37 5.07
C ALA A 88 1.42 4.39 3.71
N ILE A 89 1.20 5.43 2.89
CA ILE A 89 1.93 5.60 1.62
C ILE A 89 3.43 5.78 1.88
N ILE A 90 3.80 6.64 2.82
CA ILE A 90 5.20 6.85 3.22
C ILE A 90 5.82 5.55 3.73
N GLY A 91 5.07 4.79 4.55
CA GLY A 91 5.49 3.48 5.02
C GLY A 91 5.79 2.50 3.87
N HIS A 92 4.91 2.44 2.86
CA HIS A 92 5.15 1.60 1.68
C HIS A 92 6.39 2.03 0.88
N MET A 93 6.62 3.33 0.71
CA MET A 93 7.75 3.86 -0.04
C MET A 93 9.07 3.72 0.71
N PHE A 94 9.05 3.99 2.01
CA PHE A 94 10.21 4.00 2.89
C PHE A 94 10.04 2.97 4.02
N SER A 95 9.92 1.70 3.62
CA SER A 95 9.66 0.61 4.55
C SER A 95 10.86 0.32 5.46
N VAL A 96 10.64 0.46 6.76
CA VAL A 96 11.65 0.12 7.79
C VAL A 96 12.09 -1.35 7.72
N TRP A 97 11.23 -2.24 7.24
CA TRP A 97 11.51 -3.68 7.15
C TRP A 97 12.51 -4.08 6.06
N VAL A 98 12.72 -3.21 5.09
CA VAL A 98 13.59 -3.47 3.92
C VAL A 98 14.61 -2.35 3.70
N GLY A 99 15.08 -1.73 4.78
CA GLY A 99 16.11 -0.70 4.73
C GLY A 99 15.65 0.59 4.07
N PHE A 100 14.38 0.97 4.26
CA PHE A 100 13.76 2.19 3.71
C PHE A 100 13.71 2.25 2.17
N LYS A 101 13.78 1.10 1.50
CA LYS A 101 13.69 0.97 0.04
C LYS A 101 12.48 0.11 -0.33
N GLY A 102 11.30 0.71 -0.27
CA GLY A 102 10.03 0.07 -0.61
C GLY A 102 9.63 0.21 -2.07
N GLY A 103 8.32 0.18 -2.33
CA GLY A 103 7.73 0.38 -3.65
C GLY A 103 7.46 1.86 -3.96
N LYS A 104 6.76 2.11 -5.08
CA LYS A 104 6.39 3.48 -5.52
C LYS A 104 5.10 4.01 -4.87
N GLY A 105 4.40 3.19 -4.10
CA GLY A 105 3.19 3.60 -3.38
C GLY A 105 1.92 3.67 -4.22
N MET A 106 1.91 3.29 -5.49
CA MET A 106 0.75 3.46 -6.37
C MET A 106 -0.48 2.68 -5.90
N ALA A 107 -0.34 1.38 -5.60
CA ALA A 107 -1.45 0.55 -5.12
C ALA A 107 -1.93 1.03 -3.73
N THR A 108 -1.01 1.39 -2.85
CA THR A 108 -1.33 1.93 -1.52
C THR A 108 -2.05 3.28 -1.63
N SER A 109 -1.61 4.15 -2.54
CA SER A 109 -2.32 5.42 -2.83
C SER A 109 -3.71 5.18 -3.38
N ALA A 110 -3.89 4.21 -4.28
CA ALA A 110 -5.22 3.83 -4.78
C ALA A 110 -6.14 3.42 -3.62
N GLY A 111 -5.64 2.65 -2.65
CA GLY A 111 -6.37 2.29 -1.44
C GLY A 111 -6.78 3.50 -0.60
N VAL A 112 -5.87 4.44 -0.39
CA VAL A 112 -6.15 5.69 0.33
C VAL A 112 -7.23 6.50 -0.39
N PHE A 113 -7.14 6.68 -1.70
CA PHE A 113 -8.17 7.40 -2.47
C PHE A 113 -9.52 6.69 -2.46
N LEU A 114 -9.55 5.35 -2.48
CA LEU A 114 -10.79 4.58 -2.29
C LEU A 114 -11.45 4.86 -0.95
N ALA A 115 -10.68 5.12 0.11
CA ALA A 115 -11.20 5.49 1.42
C ALA A 115 -11.71 6.93 1.47
N LEU A 116 -10.96 7.88 0.88
CA LEU A 116 -11.23 9.31 0.99
C LEU A 116 -12.24 9.83 -0.04
N ALA A 117 -12.25 9.28 -1.25
CA ALA A 117 -13.04 9.75 -2.38
C ALA A 117 -13.48 8.59 -3.31
N PRO A 118 -14.28 7.63 -2.81
CA PRO A 118 -14.65 6.44 -3.57
C PRO A 118 -15.38 6.76 -4.87
N SER A 119 -16.22 7.78 -4.88
CA SER A 119 -16.93 8.24 -6.08
C SER A 119 -15.98 8.78 -7.16
N ALA A 120 -14.96 9.53 -6.77
CA ALA A 120 -13.96 10.04 -7.71
C ALA A 120 -13.13 8.91 -8.33
N VAL A 121 -12.75 7.92 -7.53
CA VAL A 121 -12.03 6.73 -8.02
C VAL A 121 -12.91 5.94 -8.98
N GLY A 122 -14.18 5.73 -8.64
CA GLY A 122 -15.16 5.05 -9.52
C GLY A 122 -15.36 5.78 -10.85
N ALA A 123 -15.54 7.10 -10.81
CA ALA A 123 -15.66 7.91 -12.01
C ALA A 123 -14.41 7.85 -12.90
N GLY A 124 -13.23 7.98 -12.27
CA GLY A 124 -11.96 7.87 -13.00
C GLY A 124 -11.77 6.51 -13.67
N PHE A 125 -12.17 5.44 -12.99
CA PHE A 125 -12.12 4.08 -13.55
C PHE A 125 -13.07 3.92 -14.74
N LEU A 126 -14.31 4.45 -14.66
CA LEU A 126 -15.26 4.41 -15.77
C LEU A 126 -14.78 5.22 -16.98
N ILE A 127 -14.16 6.39 -16.75
CA ILE A 127 -13.55 7.19 -17.83
C ILE A 127 -12.38 6.43 -18.47
N TRP A 128 -11.57 5.74 -17.69
CA TRP A 128 -10.45 4.97 -18.21
C TRP A 128 -10.88 3.78 -19.07
N LEU A 129 -12.07 3.18 -18.78
CA LEU A 129 -12.64 2.08 -19.56
C LEU A 129 -13.32 2.53 -20.86
N SER A 130 -13.66 3.82 -21.01
CA SER A 130 -14.33 4.36 -22.19
C SER A 130 -13.33 4.71 -23.30
#